data_4331efa194f1a43fdce255d08363e751
#
_entry.id   4331efa194f1a43fdce255d08363e751
#
_cell.length_a   1.000
_cell.length_b   1.000
_cell.length_c   1.000
_cell.angle_alpha   90.00
_cell.angle_beta   90.00
_cell.angle_gamma   90.00
#
_symmetry.space_group_name_H-M   'P 1'
#
loop_
_entity.id
_entity.type
_entity.pdbx_description
1 polymer ?
#
loop_
_entity_poly.entity_id
_entity_poly.type
_entity_poly.pdbx_seq_one_letter_code
_entity_poly.pdbx_strand_id
1 'polypeptide(L)'
;MSNQIITTLKNKLEELSNSYGDTSVEVQRNALKEALQYYVLNFIYHHPEYKNWIMYGGSALRTCHGLDRMSVDLDFEVDHTVTNEFLEKLKNQIASYFEKEHNINNDLLTIGMTNNRGLTLKFHIAQELGLSVHSKQVHVKIDLNHFTIHPKIVTENWPQNEYQLSFVIKTYNMSALMSSKIAAVFLRGQRGVGENIYEEKGRDIYDLLWYMKKKVTPDLDYLKAKNVEEANDFRTLFDRLTLKILNNPKTDENLQQDLPPLFGNQIFIENWIKNWRASYIRLLEEYKINTITKLQEVKVFQDFSTDIFSFTYWYNTENDDQIRITYRISDYWIEFRDGDLSIEVSNQIKDLFELNKNGVTSHPPSEEKLQKYAELFYQKTKRYLDSTKHIILGDTIITKVIKMTADNLNPKEQILLNKSTLLSCELDDLLK
;
A
#
# COMPACT_ATOMS: atom_id res chain seq x y z
N MET A 1 5.82 -44.38 -13.89
CA MET A 1 6.06 -43.50 -12.72
C MET A 1 5.07 -42.36 -12.79
N SER A 2 4.30 -42.10 -11.74
CA SER A 2 3.40 -40.91 -11.75
C SER A 2 4.27 -39.67 -11.83
N ASN A 3 3.92 -38.76 -12.73
CA ASN A 3 4.62 -37.49 -12.85
C ASN A 3 4.43 -36.70 -11.57
N GLN A 4 5.52 -36.23 -10.94
CA GLN A 4 5.50 -35.51 -9.66
C GLN A 4 4.58 -34.28 -9.71
N ILE A 5 4.58 -33.57 -10.83
CA ILE A 5 3.68 -32.38 -11.01
C ILE A 5 2.22 -32.82 -10.92
N ILE A 6 1.82 -33.90 -11.60
CA ILE A 6 0.42 -34.41 -11.56
C ILE A 6 0.03 -34.79 -10.13
N THR A 7 0.91 -35.42 -9.38
CA THR A 7 0.67 -35.77 -7.97
C THR A 7 0.49 -34.50 -7.11
N THR A 8 1.38 -33.50 -7.26
CA THR A 8 1.27 -32.24 -6.57
C THR A 8 -0.07 -31.54 -6.86
N LEU A 9 -0.49 -31.54 -8.13
CA LEU A 9 -1.72 -30.87 -8.52
C LEU A 9 -2.98 -31.60 -8.00
N LYS A 10 -2.96 -32.93 -7.93
CA LYS A 10 -4.03 -33.73 -7.30
C LYS A 10 -4.14 -33.41 -5.82
N ASN A 11 -3.02 -33.41 -5.10
CA ASN A 11 -2.99 -33.04 -3.69
C ASN A 11 -3.53 -31.62 -3.47
N LYS A 12 -3.19 -30.67 -4.37
CA LYS A 12 -3.71 -29.29 -4.30
C LYS A 12 -5.22 -29.20 -4.45
N LEU A 13 -5.81 -29.98 -5.33
CA LEU A 13 -7.28 -30.06 -5.46
C LEU A 13 -7.93 -30.70 -4.24
N GLU A 14 -7.31 -31.72 -3.66
CA GLU A 14 -7.78 -32.38 -2.44
C GLU A 14 -7.71 -31.41 -1.24
N GLU A 15 -6.61 -30.66 -1.06
CA GLU A 15 -6.49 -29.59 -0.04
C GLU A 15 -7.60 -28.55 -0.19
N LEU A 16 -7.88 -28.10 -1.43
CA LEU A 16 -8.92 -27.13 -1.72
C LEU A 16 -10.30 -27.67 -1.35
N SER A 17 -10.60 -28.91 -1.74
CA SER A 17 -11.88 -29.58 -1.41
C SER A 17 -12.04 -29.79 0.09
N ASN A 18 -10.99 -30.22 0.78
CA ASN A 18 -11.01 -30.38 2.25
C ASN A 18 -11.22 -29.07 2.99
N SER A 19 -10.70 -27.96 2.45
CA SER A 19 -10.78 -26.64 3.10
C SER A 19 -12.11 -25.93 2.83
N TYR A 20 -12.69 -26.09 1.66
CA TYR A 20 -13.81 -25.26 1.20
C TYR A 20 -14.99 -26.08 0.63
N GLY A 21 -14.90 -27.42 0.59
CA GLY A 21 -15.92 -28.28 -0.04
C GLY A 21 -15.89 -28.16 -1.57
N ASP A 22 -17.08 -28.23 -2.18
CA ASP A 22 -17.21 -28.11 -3.63
C ASP A 22 -16.96 -26.66 -4.07
N THR A 23 -15.91 -26.47 -4.85
CA THR A 23 -15.55 -25.17 -5.43
C THR A 23 -15.80 -25.15 -6.94
N SER A 24 -16.00 -23.96 -7.50
CA SER A 24 -16.17 -23.82 -8.94
C SER A 24 -14.92 -24.28 -9.70
N VAL A 25 -15.12 -24.73 -10.93
CA VAL A 25 -14.02 -25.16 -11.82
C VAL A 25 -12.98 -24.06 -12.02
N GLU A 26 -13.40 -22.80 -11.99
CA GLU A 26 -12.53 -21.66 -12.15
C GLU A 26 -11.63 -21.44 -10.93
N VAL A 27 -12.17 -21.61 -9.73
CA VAL A 27 -11.40 -21.62 -8.47
C VAL A 27 -10.39 -22.77 -8.47
N GLN A 28 -10.81 -23.98 -8.85
CA GLN A 28 -9.91 -25.14 -8.97
C GLN A 28 -8.77 -24.86 -9.94
N ARG A 29 -9.07 -24.31 -11.12
CA ARG A 29 -8.04 -23.93 -12.10
C ARG A 29 -7.06 -22.90 -11.55
N ASN A 30 -7.55 -21.91 -10.82
CA ASN A 30 -6.69 -20.86 -10.26
C ASN A 30 -5.78 -21.41 -9.16
N ALA A 31 -6.25 -22.36 -8.34
CA ALA A 31 -5.41 -23.08 -7.39
C ALA A 31 -4.31 -23.91 -8.09
N LEU A 32 -4.65 -24.57 -9.21
CA LEU A 32 -3.66 -25.30 -10.02
C LEU A 32 -2.63 -24.37 -10.67
N LYS A 33 -3.06 -23.19 -11.14
CA LYS A 33 -2.13 -22.17 -11.67
C LYS A 33 -1.13 -21.74 -10.61
N GLU A 34 -1.57 -21.47 -9.37
CA GLU A 34 -0.66 -21.13 -8.28
C GLU A 34 0.39 -22.22 -8.05
N ALA A 35 -0.01 -23.49 -7.99
CA ALA A 35 0.93 -24.59 -7.82
C ALA A 35 1.92 -24.70 -9.00
N LEU A 36 1.45 -24.55 -10.24
CA LEU A 36 2.31 -24.57 -11.43
C LEU A 36 3.27 -23.38 -11.50
N GLN A 37 2.90 -22.23 -10.94
CA GLN A 37 3.78 -21.07 -10.87
C GLN A 37 5.08 -21.37 -10.12
N TYR A 38 5.05 -22.19 -9.08
CA TYR A 38 6.27 -22.55 -8.33
C TYR A 38 7.29 -23.29 -9.19
N TYR A 39 6.85 -24.14 -10.10
CA TYR A 39 7.75 -24.82 -11.05
C TYR A 39 8.38 -23.85 -12.04
N VAL A 40 7.60 -22.87 -12.50
CA VAL A 40 8.12 -21.80 -13.37
C VAL A 40 9.10 -20.89 -12.60
N LEU A 41 8.77 -20.51 -11.38
CA LEU A 41 9.64 -19.69 -10.52
C LEU A 41 10.93 -20.44 -10.19
N ASN A 42 10.87 -21.75 -9.94
CA ASN A 42 12.07 -22.55 -9.73
C ASN A 42 13.02 -22.51 -10.94
N PHE A 43 12.49 -22.61 -12.16
CA PHE A 43 13.30 -22.41 -13.36
C PHE A 43 13.93 -21.00 -13.41
N ILE A 44 13.12 -19.96 -13.25
CA ILE A 44 13.58 -18.57 -13.38
C ILE A 44 14.68 -18.26 -12.37
N TYR A 45 14.47 -18.60 -11.10
CA TYR A 45 15.40 -18.21 -10.03
C TYR A 45 16.64 -19.08 -9.90
N HIS A 46 16.67 -20.24 -10.58
CA HIS A 46 17.92 -21.01 -10.74
C HIS A 46 18.67 -20.68 -12.04
N HIS A 47 18.01 -20.04 -13.01
CA HIS A 47 18.65 -19.74 -14.27
C HIS A 47 19.62 -18.56 -14.15
N PRO A 48 20.88 -18.67 -14.61
CA PRO A 48 21.89 -17.61 -14.43
C PRO A 48 21.50 -16.25 -15.06
N GLU A 49 20.73 -16.26 -16.12
CA GLU A 49 20.29 -15.07 -16.85
C GLU A 49 19.03 -14.42 -16.24
N TYR A 50 18.11 -15.23 -15.65
CA TYR A 50 16.79 -14.74 -15.21
C TYR A 50 16.66 -14.55 -13.71
N LYS A 51 17.56 -15.08 -12.90
CA LYS A 51 17.52 -15.03 -11.42
C LYS A 51 17.48 -13.61 -10.82
N ASN A 52 17.81 -12.61 -11.61
CA ASN A 52 17.79 -11.20 -11.18
C ASN A 52 16.48 -10.47 -11.53
N TRP A 53 15.57 -11.13 -12.23
CA TRP A 53 14.26 -10.55 -12.51
C TRP A 53 13.51 -10.25 -11.22
N ILE A 54 12.82 -9.11 -11.20
CA ILE A 54 12.10 -8.66 -10.03
C ILE A 54 10.64 -9.04 -10.19
N MET A 55 10.19 -10.02 -9.41
CA MET A 55 8.78 -10.40 -9.36
C MET A 55 7.99 -9.32 -8.64
N TYR A 56 6.84 -8.91 -9.20
CA TYR A 56 5.97 -7.93 -8.59
C TYR A 56 4.50 -8.30 -8.78
N GLY A 57 3.57 -7.40 -8.40
CA GLY A 57 2.14 -7.63 -8.57
C GLY A 57 1.55 -8.61 -7.56
N GLY A 58 0.41 -9.23 -7.95
CA GLY A 58 -0.35 -10.11 -7.07
C GLY A 58 0.38 -11.38 -6.67
N SER A 59 1.19 -11.95 -7.56
CA SER A 59 1.94 -13.20 -7.28
C SER A 59 3.07 -12.96 -6.28
N ALA A 60 3.76 -11.82 -6.35
CA ALA A 60 4.74 -11.45 -5.32
C ALA A 60 4.08 -11.31 -3.95
N LEU A 61 2.92 -10.63 -3.89
CA LEU A 61 2.17 -10.51 -2.64
C LEU A 61 1.70 -11.86 -2.10
N ARG A 62 1.19 -12.73 -2.97
CA ARG A 62 0.70 -14.05 -2.60
C ARG A 62 1.83 -14.93 -2.08
N THR A 63 2.90 -15.06 -2.86
CA THR A 63 3.99 -15.99 -2.60
C THR A 63 4.93 -15.51 -1.49
N CYS A 64 5.25 -14.21 -1.44
CA CYS A 64 6.21 -13.68 -0.47
C CYS A 64 5.56 -13.12 0.80
N HIS A 65 4.36 -12.55 0.71
CA HIS A 65 3.79 -11.76 1.81
C HIS A 65 2.45 -12.29 2.34
N GLY A 66 1.95 -13.42 1.81
CA GLY A 66 0.76 -14.10 2.33
C GLY A 66 -0.55 -13.35 2.02
N LEU A 67 -0.67 -12.76 0.82
CA LEU A 67 -1.96 -12.26 0.33
C LEU A 67 -2.98 -13.39 0.34
N ASP A 68 -4.15 -13.14 0.90
CA ASP A 68 -5.18 -14.16 1.16
C ASP A 68 -6.02 -14.56 -0.06
N ARG A 69 -5.91 -13.86 -1.18
CA ARG A 69 -6.49 -14.26 -2.47
C ARG A 69 -5.47 -14.95 -3.37
N MET A 70 -5.94 -15.83 -4.23
CA MET A 70 -5.11 -16.45 -5.28
C MET A 70 -4.59 -15.43 -6.28
N SER A 71 -3.41 -15.72 -6.86
CA SER A 71 -2.82 -14.93 -7.95
C SER A 71 -2.39 -15.84 -9.09
N VAL A 72 -2.80 -15.50 -10.31
CA VAL A 72 -2.78 -16.41 -11.44
C VAL A 72 -1.78 -16.06 -12.55
N ASP A 73 -1.21 -14.87 -12.51
CA ASP A 73 -0.23 -14.37 -13.48
C ASP A 73 1.12 -14.16 -12.78
N LEU A 74 2.22 -14.36 -13.49
CA LEU A 74 3.58 -14.03 -13.02
C LEU A 74 4.03 -12.77 -13.73
N ASP A 75 4.16 -11.69 -12.98
CA ASP A 75 4.61 -10.39 -13.47
C ASP A 75 6.07 -10.15 -13.05
N PHE A 76 6.93 -9.81 -14.01
CA PHE A 76 8.33 -9.46 -13.74
C PHE A 76 8.69 -8.12 -14.35
N GLU A 77 9.49 -7.36 -13.61
CA GLU A 77 10.23 -6.23 -14.14
C GLU A 77 11.64 -6.66 -14.50
N VAL A 78 12.07 -6.30 -15.70
CA VAL A 78 13.36 -6.66 -16.30
C VAL A 78 14.10 -5.39 -16.74
N ASP A 79 15.43 -5.40 -16.70
CA ASP A 79 16.30 -4.27 -17.00
C ASP A 79 16.70 -4.18 -18.49
N HIS A 80 16.13 -5.04 -19.33
CA HIS A 80 16.42 -5.08 -20.76
C HIS A 80 15.13 -5.04 -21.60
N THR A 81 15.27 -4.64 -22.86
CA THR A 81 14.16 -4.67 -23.80
C THR A 81 13.74 -6.11 -24.11
N VAL A 82 12.45 -6.37 -24.04
CA VAL A 82 11.86 -7.67 -24.39
C VAL A 82 11.65 -7.72 -25.89
N THR A 83 12.40 -8.57 -26.60
CA THR A 83 12.29 -8.81 -28.05
C THR A 83 11.67 -10.17 -28.34
N ASN A 84 11.23 -10.38 -29.56
CA ASN A 84 10.69 -11.69 -29.99
C ASN A 84 11.75 -12.80 -29.93
N GLU A 85 13.00 -12.49 -30.28
CA GLU A 85 14.13 -13.42 -30.21
C GLU A 85 14.39 -13.83 -28.75
N PHE A 86 14.31 -12.87 -27.84
CA PHE A 86 14.43 -13.15 -26.41
C PHE A 86 13.29 -14.07 -25.92
N LEU A 87 12.06 -13.79 -26.31
CA LEU A 87 10.91 -14.61 -25.94
C LEU A 87 10.98 -16.02 -26.51
N GLU A 88 11.45 -16.20 -27.76
CA GLU A 88 11.66 -17.54 -28.34
C GLU A 88 12.77 -18.30 -27.62
N LYS A 89 13.87 -17.65 -27.24
CA LYS A 89 14.93 -18.24 -26.42
C LYS A 89 14.38 -18.70 -25.08
N LEU A 90 13.68 -17.84 -24.35
CA LEU A 90 13.06 -18.14 -23.05
C LEU A 90 12.08 -19.30 -23.16
N LYS A 91 11.21 -19.30 -24.15
CA LYS A 91 10.26 -20.38 -24.44
C LYS A 91 10.95 -21.74 -24.59
N ASN A 92 12.01 -21.81 -25.42
CA ASN A 92 12.74 -23.05 -25.67
C ASN A 92 13.47 -23.55 -24.41
N GLN A 93 13.99 -22.65 -23.58
CA GLN A 93 14.66 -23.00 -22.34
C GLN A 93 13.65 -23.51 -21.30
N ILE A 94 12.47 -22.89 -21.17
CA ILE A 94 11.39 -23.38 -20.29
C ILE A 94 10.92 -24.76 -20.77
N ALA A 95 10.67 -24.96 -22.06
CA ALA A 95 10.26 -26.24 -22.58
C ALA A 95 11.28 -27.35 -22.27
N SER A 96 12.56 -27.07 -22.53
CA SER A 96 13.67 -28.01 -22.20
C SER A 96 13.78 -28.31 -20.69
N TYR A 97 13.54 -27.32 -19.83
CA TYR A 97 13.53 -27.52 -18.38
C TYR A 97 12.40 -28.48 -17.96
N PHE A 98 11.17 -28.22 -18.40
CA PHE A 98 10.02 -29.08 -18.05
C PHE A 98 10.16 -30.51 -18.59
N GLU A 99 10.74 -30.67 -19.79
CA GLU A 99 11.01 -31.98 -20.35
C GLU A 99 12.06 -32.76 -19.54
N LYS A 100 13.19 -32.12 -19.23
CA LYS A 100 14.34 -32.79 -18.57
C LYS A 100 14.12 -33.06 -17.10
N GLU A 101 13.61 -32.03 -16.37
CA GLU A 101 13.49 -32.11 -14.92
C GLU A 101 12.16 -32.74 -14.45
N HIS A 102 11.11 -32.60 -15.26
CA HIS A 102 9.76 -33.02 -14.86
C HIS A 102 9.09 -34.03 -15.78
N ASN A 103 9.75 -34.48 -16.83
CA ASN A 103 9.20 -35.37 -17.86
C ASN A 103 7.88 -34.84 -18.46
N ILE A 104 7.77 -33.55 -18.65
CA ILE A 104 6.65 -32.86 -19.30
C ILE A 104 7.07 -32.54 -20.73
N ASN A 105 6.63 -33.34 -21.68
CA ASN A 105 6.92 -33.18 -23.10
C ASN A 105 5.94 -32.23 -23.81
N ASN A 106 6.10 -32.03 -25.10
CA ASN A 106 5.26 -31.16 -25.92
C ASN A 106 3.78 -31.57 -26.00
N ASP A 107 3.44 -32.83 -25.68
CA ASP A 107 2.04 -33.27 -25.61
C ASP A 107 1.35 -32.69 -24.37
N LEU A 108 2.10 -32.53 -23.28
CA LEU A 108 1.59 -32.07 -22.01
C LEU A 108 1.80 -30.56 -21.80
N LEU A 109 2.75 -29.92 -22.51
CA LEU A 109 3.04 -28.49 -22.38
C LEU A 109 3.24 -27.86 -23.75
N THR A 110 2.43 -26.86 -24.08
CA THR A 110 2.66 -25.96 -25.19
C THR A 110 2.88 -24.52 -24.71
N ILE A 111 3.82 -23.81 -25.32
CA ILE A 111 4.17 -22.44 -24.91
C ILE A 111 3.98 -21.50 -26.09
N GLY A 112 3.15 -20.49 -25.90
CA GLY A 112 2.89 -19.43 -26.88
C GLY A 112 3.40 -18.08 -26.39
N MET A 113 3.82 -17.23 -27.33
CA MET A 113 4.11 -15.82 -27.05
C MET A 113 2.80 -15.01 -26.89
N THR A 114 2.80 -14.06 -25.97
CA THR A 114 1.63 -13.22 -25.67
C THR A 114 2.03 -11.75 -25.72
N ASN A 115 1.32 -10.96 -26.53
CA ASN A 115 1.46 -9.50 -26.62
C ASN A 115 2.88 -8.99 -26.83
N ASN A 116 3.77 -9.77 -27.45
CA ASN A 116 5.18 -9.46 -27.70
C ASN A 116 5.97 -9.08 -26.43
N ARG A 117 5.49 -9.48 -25.24
CA ARG A 117 6.16 -9.18 -23.96
C ARG A 117 6.04 -10.30 -22.93
N GLY A 118 5.52 -11.43 -23.30
CA GLY A 118 5.34 -12.53 -22.37
C GLY A 118 5.09 -13.86 -23.01
N LEU A 119 4.94 -14.87 -22.16
CA LEU A 119 4.66 -16.26 -22.55
C LEU A 119 3.39 -16.76 -21.85
N THR A 120 2.66 -17.62 -22.55
CA THR A 120 1.58 -18.42 -21.97
C THR A 120 1.94 -19.89 -22.07
N LEU A 121 2.16 -20.50 -20.90
CA LEU A 121 2.39 -21.92 -20.73
C LEU A 121 1.03 -22.61 -20.61
N LYS A 122 0.71 -23.52 -21.52
CA LYS A 122 -0.55 -24.26 -21.58
C LYS A 122 -0.29 -25.72 -21.23
N PHE A 123 -0.64 -26.10 -20.01
CA PHE A 123 -0.52 -27.48 -19.52
C PHE A 123 -1.78 -28.25 -19.87
N HIS A 124 -1.63 -29.34 -20.68
CA HIS A 124 -2.72 -30.19 -21.16
C HIS A 124 -3.03 -31.32 -20.17
N ILE A 125 -3.35 -30.98 -18.93
CA ILE A 125 -3.44 -31.90 -17.80
C ILE A 125 -4.83 -31.93 -17.14
N ALA A 126 -5.78 -31.12 -17.59
CA ALA A 126 -7.09 -31.03 -16.94
C ALA A 126 -7.86 -32.36 -16.95
N GLN A 127 -7.71 -33.16 -18.01
CA GLN A 127 -8.35 -34.48 -18.10
C GLN A 127 -7.77 -35.47 -17.07
N GLU A 128 -6.45 -35.47 -16.86
CA GLU A 128 -5.77 -36.33 -15.88
C GLU A 128 -6.12 -35.99 -14.43
N LEU A 129 -6.56 -34.72 -14.22
CA LEU A 129 -6.99 -34.21 -12.92
C LEU A 129 -8.50 -34.32 -12.69
N GLY A 130 -9.25 -34.91 -13.64
CA GLY A 130 -10.70 -35.09 -13.52
C GLY A 130 -11.50 -33.78 -13.61
N LEU A 131 -10.90 -32.69 -14.12
CA LEU A 131 -11.62 -31.45 -14.29
C LEU A 131 -12.59 -31.52 -15.47
N SER A 132 -13.90 -31.43 -15.21
CA SER A 132 -14.93 -31.40 -16.25
C SER A 132 -15.03 -30.01 -16.86
N VAL A 133 -14.31 -29.75 -17.97
CA VAL A 133 -14.20 -28.45 -18.57
C VAL A 133 -14.17 -28.48 -20.08
N HIS A 134 -14.71 -27.41 -20.68
CA HIS A 134 -14.59 -27.19 -22.13
C HIS A 134 -13.13 -27.04 -22.59
N SER A 135 -12.25 -26.50 -21.75
CA SER A 135 -10.80 -26.41 -22.04
C SER A 135 -10.02 -27.41 -21.21
N LYS A 136 -9.30 -28.30 -21.87
CA LYS A 136 -8.43 -29.32 -21.24
C LYS A 136 -7.11 -28.77 -20.71
N GLN A 137 -6.97 -27.44 -20.60
CA GLN A 137 -5.71 -26.75 -20.33
C GLN A 137 -5.76 -25.93 -19.05
N VAL A 138 -4.64 -25.91 -18.32
CA VAL A 138 -4.35 -24.96 -17.26
C VAL A 138 -3.25 -24.03 -17.74
N HIS A 139 -3.50 -22.73 -17.70
CA HIS A 139 -2.58 -21.73 -18.25
C HIS A 139 -1.82 -20.99 -17.15
N VAL A 140 -0.49 -20.92 -17.25
CA VAL A 140 0.37 -20.03 -16.47
C VAL A 140 0.90 -18.96 -17.41
N LYS A 141 0.70 -17.71 -17.07
CA LYS A 141 1.13 -16.55 -17.85
C LYS A 141 2.34 -15.89 -17.21
N ILE A 142 3.33 -15.55 -18.02
CA ILE A 142 4.50 -14.77 -17.65
C ILE A 142 4.43 -13.46 -18.43
N ASP A 143 4.36 -12.35 -17.72
CA ASP A 143 4.41 -11.00 -18.30
C ASP A 143 5.72 -10.31 -17.89
N LEU A 144 6.45 -9.80 -18.89
CA LEU A 144 7.71 -9.09 -18.69
C LEU A 144 7.53 -7.62 -18.99
N ASN A 145 7.87 -6.76 -18.05
CA ASN A 145 7.85 -5.33 -18.19
C ASN A 145 9.26 -4.77 -18.11
N HIS A 146 9.68 -4.03 -19.14
CA HIS A 146 10.95 -3.29 -19.06
C HIS A 146 10.76 -2.08 -18.17
N PHE A 147 11.51 -2.04 -17.08
CA PHE A 147 11.53 -0.92 -16.16
C PHE A 147 12.93 -0.76 -15.55
N THR A 148 13.51 0.42 -15.76
CA THR A 148 14.78 0.75 -15.11
C THR A 148 14.54 1.13 -13.67
N ILE A 149 15.08 0.34 -12.74
CA ILE A 149 14.89 0.53 -11.31
C ILE A 149 15.55 1.84 -10.88
N HIS A 150 14.80 2.68 -10.18
CA HIS A 150 15.37 3.85 -9.53
C HIS A 150 16.31 3.39 -8.38
N PRO A 151 17.52 3.97 -8.23
CA PRO A 151 18.51 3.52 -7.23
C PRO A 151 18.00 3.49 -5.79
N LYS A 152 17.00 4.30 -5.46
CA LYS A 152 16.37 4.34 -4.11
C LYS A 152 15.32 3.27 -3.87
N ILE A 153 14.86 2.56 -4.91
CA ILE A 153 13.82 1.53 -4.75
C ILE A 153 14.45 0.26 -4.18
N VAL A 154 13.93 -0.18 -3.03
CA VAL A 154 14.48 -1.32 -2.29
C VAL A 154 13.92 -2.63 -2.82
N THR A 155 14.81 -3.60 -3.06
CA THR A 155 14.45 -4.98 -3.38
C THR A 155 14.78 -5.92 -2.23
N GLU A 156 14.03 -7.03 -2.13
CA GLU A 156 14.17 -8.06 -1.10
C GLU A 156 14.32 -9.44 -1.73
N ASN A 157 14.91 -10.36 -0.99
CA ASN A 157 15.08 -11.76 -1.37
C ASN A 157 14.25 -12.64 -0.43
N TRP A 158 13.35 -13.44 -1.00
CA TRP A 158 12.42 -14.29 -0.26
C TRP A 158 12.64 -15.77 -0.56
N PRO A 159 13.18 -16.56 0.38
CA PRO A 159 13.31 -18.00 0.24
C PRO A 159 11.92 -18.65 0.14
N GLN A 160 11.80 -19.61 -0.78
CA GLN A 160 10.62 -20.45 -0.95
C GLN A 160 11.01 -21.91 -0.83
N ASN A 161 10.15 -22.69 -0.16
CA ASN A 161 10.36 -24.13 0.01
C ASN A 161 8.99 -24.84 -0.02
N GLU A 162 8.44 -24.97 -1.22
CA GLU A 162 7.13 -25.57 -1.46
C GLU A 162 7.20 -26.60 -2.58
N TYR A 163 6.35 -27.59 -2.55
CA TYR A 163 6.26 -28.64 -3.58
C TYR A 163 7.59 -29.36 -3.87
N GLN A 164 8.46 -29.52 -2.85
CA GLN A 164 9.81 -30.07 -2.95
C GLN A 164 10.76 -29.22 -3.83
N LEU A 165 10.42 -27.96 -4.04
CA LEU A 165 11.23 -26.96 -4.74
C LEU A 165 11.79 -25.96 -3.73
N SER A 166 13.05 -25.55 -3.91
CA SER A 166 13.72 -24.56 -3.05
C SER A 166 14.40 -23.53 -3.92
N PHE A 167 13.99 -22.26 -3.82
CA PHE A 167 14.56 -21.15 -4.59
C PHE A 167 14.39 -19.83 -3.85
N VAL A 168 15.02 -18.77 -4.34
CA VAL A 168 14.95 -17.44 -3.72
C VAL A 168 14.36 -16.44 -4.71
N ILE A 169 13.20 -15.92 -4.38
CA ILE A 169 12.51 -14.90 -5.18
C ILE A 169 13.13 -13.55 -4.90
N LYS A 170 13.46 -12.80 -5.97
CA LYS A 170 13.78 -11.39 -5.89
C LYS A 170 12.54 -10.57 -6.17
N THR A 171 12.15 -9.70 -5.24
CA THR A 171 10.96 -8.85 -5.36
C THR A 171 11.24 -7.45 -4.82
N TYR A 172 10.33 -6.52 -5.03
CA TYR A 172 10.36 -5.23 -4.35
C TYR A 172 9.95 -5.39 -2.88
N ASN A 173 10.37 -4.44 -2.04
CA ASN A 173 9.81 -4.33 -0.68
C ASN A 173 8.31 -3.98 -0.74
N MET A 174 7.62 -4.14 0.39
CA MET A 174 6.18 -3.91 0.48
C MET A 174 5.76 -2.50 0.06
N SER A 175 6.58 -1.48 0.32
CA SER A 175 6.29 -0.09 -0.06
C SER A 175 6.25 0.10 -1.58
N ALA A 176 7.24 -0.42 -2.29
CA ALA A 176 7.28 -0.37 -3.75
C ALA A 176 6.20 -1.26 -4.39
N LEU A 177 5.90 -2.44 -3.80
CA LEU A 177 4.80 -3.30 -4.25
C LEU A 177 3.44 -2.60 -4.10
N MET A 178 3.19 -1.91 -2.99
CA MET A 178 1.98 -1.07 -2.81
C MET A 178 1.92 0.03 -3.86
N SER A 179 3.04 0.71 -4.10
CA SER A 179 3.14 1.76 -5.12
C SER A 179 2.88 1.24 -6.53
N SER A 180 3.37 0.05 -6.86
CA SER A 180 3.05 -0.61 -8.13
C SER A 180 1.54 -0.83 -8.30
N LYS A 181 0.85 -1.21 -7.22
CA LYS A 181 -0.60 -1.39 -7.21
C LYS A 181 -1.35 -0.06 -7.36
N ILE A 182 -0.91 0.98 -6.63
CA ILE A 182 -1.46 2.34 -6.76
C ILE A 182 -1.27 2.87 -8.18
N ALA A 183 -0.06 2.70 -8.75
CA ALA A 183 0.19 3.07 -10.15
C ALA A 183 -0.74 2.34 -11.11
N ALA A 184 -1.02 1.05 -10.89
CA ALA A 184 -1.97 0.31 -11.70
C ALA A 184 -3.38 0.91 -11.64
N VAL A 185 -3.87 1.33 -10.46
CA VAL A 185 -5.17 1.99 -10.30
C VAL A 185 -5.22 3.31 -11.08
N PHE A 186 -4.17 4.14 -11.01
CA PHE A 186 -4.15 5.41 -11.71
C PHE A 186 -4.00 5.28 -13.22
N LEU A 187 -3.18 4.35 -13.69
CA LEU A 187 -2.75 4.29 -15.10
C LEU A 187 -3.57 3.35 -15.98
N ARG A 188 -4.32 2.40 -15.39
CA ARG A 188 -5.29 1.61 -16.16
C ARG A 188 -6.44 2.49 -16.64
N GLY A 189 -7.00 2.16 -17.81
CA GLY A 189 -7.96 3.01 -18.49
C GLY A 189 -7.34 4.17 -19.26
N GLN A 190 -6.05 4.46 -19.07
CA GLN A 190 -5.30 5.51 -19.78
C GLN A 190 -4.15 4.95 -20.61
N ARG A 191 -3.61 3.79 -20.25
CA ARG A 191 -2.47 3.14 -20.91
C ARG A 191 -2.87 1.81 -21.52
N GLY A 192 -2.24 1.48 -22.62
CA GLY A 192 -2.45 0.23 -23.35
C GLY A 192 -1.30 -0.07 -24.30
N VAL A 193 -1.47 -1.09 -25.12
CA VAL A 193 -0.56 -1.44 -26.20
C VAL A 193 -1.32 -1.35 -27.51
N GLY A 194 -0.90 -0.46 -28.40
CA GLY A 194 -1.63 -0.13 -29.63
C GLY A 194 -3.00 0.46 -29.31
N GLU A 195 -4.06 -0.06 -29.91
CA GLU A 195 -5.45 0.37 -29.67
C GLU A 195 -6.08 -0.25 -28.40
N ASN A 196 -5.42 -1.22 -27.77
CA ASN A 196 -5.94 -1.91 -26.59
C ASN A 196 -5.55 -1.17 -25.31
N ILE A 197 -6.53 -0.53 -24.67
CA ILE A 197 -6.36 0.09 -23.36
C ILE A 197 -6.49 -0.97 -22.26
N TYR A 198 -5.62 -0.94 -21.26
CA TYR A 198 -5.70 -1.85 -20.10
C TYR A 198 -6.95 -1.54 -19.29
N GLU A 199 -7.77 -2.55 -19.09
CA GLU A 199 -8.98 -2.45 -18.27
C GLU A 199 -8.63 -2.31 -16.78
N GLU A 200 -9.45 -1.54 -16.08
CA GLU A 200 -9.42 -1.47 -14.61
C GLU A 200 -9.83 -2.81 -14.01
N LYS A 201 -9.23 -3.16 -12.87
CA LYS A 201 -9.46 -4.45 -12.21
C LYS A 201 -9.87 -4.29 -10.76
N GLY A 202 -10.97 -4.93 -10.37
CA GLY A 202 -11.48 -4.91 -9.00
C GLY A 202 -10.50 -5.47 -7.98
N ARG A 203 -9.71 -6.48 -8.37
CA ARG A 203 -8.66 -7.07 -7.51
C ARG A 203 -7.61 -6.07 -7.04
N ASP A 204 -7.39 -4.97 -7.77
CA ASP A 204 -6.42 -3.95 -7.36
C ASP A 204 -6.91 -3.18 -6.12
N ILE A 205 -8.22 -3.02 -5.97
CA ILE A 205 -8.84 -2.40 -4.80
C ILE A 205 -8.73 -3.32 -3.58
N TYR A 206 -8.99 -4.62 -3.78
CA TYR A 206 -8.81 -5.61 -2.71
C TYR A 206 -7.38 -5.59 -2.16
N ASP A 207 -6.40 -5.63 -3.05
CA ASP A 207 -4.98 -5.57 -2.70
C ASP A 207 -4.64 -4.28 -1.96
N LEU A 208 -5.19 -3.14 -2.39
CA LEU A 208 -4.97 -1.85 -1.74
C LEU A 208 -5.47 -1.85 -0.28
N LEU A 209 -6.67 -2.40 -0.03
CA LEU A 209 -7.19 -2.53 1.33
C LEU A 209 -6.33 -3.47 2.17
N TRP A 210 -5.84 -4.55 1.57
CA TRP A 210 -4.93 -5.47 2.24
C TRP A 210 -3.62 -4.77 2.68
N TYR A 211 -3.02 -3.94 1.81
CA TYR A 211 -1.84 -3.13 2.17
C TYR A 211 -2.14 -2.14 3.31
N MET A 212 -3.27 -1.45 3.26
CA MET A 212 -3.68 -0.51 4.31
C MET A 212 -3.84 -1.23 5.65
N LYS A 213 -4.45 -2.41 5.66
CA LYS A 213 -4.58 -3.26 6.85
C LYS A 213 -3.22 -3.70 7.41
N LYS A 214 -2.23 -3.91 6.55
CA LYS A 214 -0.84 -4.21 6.93
C LYS A 214 -0.05 -2.96 7.33
N LYS A 215 -0.65 -1.77 7.27
CA LYS A 215 -0.02 -0.47 7.57
C LYS A 215 1.23 -0.19 6.72
N VAL A 216 1.20 -0.61 5.47
CA VAL A 216 2.28 -0.36 4.51
C VAL A 216 2.19 1.07 4.01
N THR A 217 3.31 1.78 3.95
CA THR A 217 3.41 3.12 3.36
C THR A 217 3.89 3.01 1.92
N PRO A 218 3.23 3.62 0.93
CA PRO A 218 3.70 3.58 -0.44
C PRO A 218 5.02 4.34 -0.63
N ASP A 219 5.80 3.89 -1.61
CA ASP A 219 7.05 4.53 -2.03
C ASP A 219 6.72 5.60 -3.09
N LEU A 220 6.85 6.89 -2.72
CA LEU A 220 6.57 8.00 -3.62
C LEU A 220 7.58 8.09 -4.77
N ASP A 221 8.84 7.72 -4.54
CA ASP A 221 9.86 7.72 -5.59
C ASP A 221 9.54 6.68 -6.67
N TYR A 222 9.03 5.51 -6.28
CA TYR A 222 8.53 4.51 -7.24
C TYR A 222 7.36 5.06 -8.07
N LEU A 223 6.39 5.70 -7.42
CA LEU A 223 5.24 6.29 -8.10
C LEU A 223 5.64 7.38 -9.09
N LYS A 224 6.57 8.26 -8.69
CA LYS A 224 7.14 9.29 -9.58
C LYS A 224 7.86 8.65 -10.77
N ALA A 225 8.64 7.59 -10.56
CA ALA A 225 9.33 6.86 -11.63
C ALA A 225 8.34 6.19 -12.61
N LYS A 226 7.13 5.83 -12.14
CA LYS A 226 6.02 5.35 -13.00
C LYS A 226 5.20 6.48 -13.63
N ASN A 227 5.56 7.75 -13.43
CA ASN A 227 4.84 8.94 -13.89
C ASN A 227 3.40 9.04 -13.36
N VAL A 228 3.21 8.78 -12.07
CA VAL A 228 1.97 9.07 -11.36
C VAL A 228 2.05 10.52 -10.87
N GLU A 229 1.28 11.42 -11.48
CA GLU A 229 1.32 12.86 -11.22
C GLU A 229 0.87 13.23 -9.79
N GLU A 230 0.03 12.39 -9.19
CA GLU A 230 -0.49 12.57 -7.83
C GLU A 230 0.50 12.22 -6.72
N ALA A 231 1.69 11.70 -7.06
CA ALA A 231 2.68 11.22 -6.10
C ALA A 231 3.57 12.33 -5.49
N ASN A 232 3.02 13.52 -5.25
CA ASN A 232 3.75 14.62 -4.61
C ASN A 232 3.84 14.44 -3.10
N ASP A 233 2.72 14.09 -2.47
CA ASP A 233 2.57 13.83 -1.05
C ASP A 233 1.48 12.78 -0.80
N PHE A 234 1.45 12.22 0.41
CA PHE A 234 0.48 11.17 0.76
C PHE A 234 -0.97 11.67 0.76
N ARG A 235 -1.21 12.91 1.16
CA ARG A 235 -2.56 13.47 1.21
C ARG A 235 -3.16 13.54 -0.18
N THR A 236 -2.49 14.24 -1.09
CA THR A 236 -2.92 14.36 -2.49
C THR A 236 -3.09 13.01 -3.14
N LEU A 237 -2.12 12.09 -2.93
CA LEU A 237 -2.17 10.74 -3.46
C LEU A 237 -3.44 9.99 -3.03
N PHE A 238 -3.72 9.92 -1.71
CA PHE A 238 -4.85 9.14 -1.21
C PHE A 238 -6.20 9.83 -1.44
N ASP A 239 -6.27 11.15 -1.48
CA ASP A 239 -7.50 11.86 -1.82
C ASP A 239 -7.87 11.63 -3.30
N ARG A 240 -6.90 11.74 -4.21
CA ARG A 240 -7.12 11.44 -5.64
C ARG A 240 -7.42 9.97 -5.90
N LEU A 241 -6.69 9.07 -5.24
CA LEU A 241 -6.94 7.63 -5.30
C LEU A 241 -8.37 7.28 -4.85
N THR A 242 -8.82 7.86 -3.75
CA THR A 242 -10.17 7.69 -3.23
C THR A 242 -11.23 8.18 -4.20
N LEU A 243 -11.05 9.37 -4.76
CA LEU A 243 -11.98 9.91 -5.76
C LEU A 243 -12.05 8.99 -7.00
N LYS A 244 -10.92 8.50 -7.47
CA LYS A 244 -10.89 7.59 -8.62
C LYS A 244 -11.62 6.28 -8.35
N ILE A 245 -11.41 5.67 -7.17
CA ILE A 245 -12.02 4.39 -6.80
C ILE A 245 -13.53 4.54 -6.56
N LEU A 246 -13.95 5.56 -5.80
CA LEU A 246 -15.35 5.70 -5.40
C LEU A 246 -16.24 6.26 -6.51
N ASN A 247 -15.72 7.08 -7.41
CA ASN A 247 -16.48 7.70 -8.50
C ASN A 247 -16.49 6.87 -9.79
N ASN A 248 -15.72 5.80 -9.87
CA ASN A 248 -15.75 4.94 -11.05
C ASN A 248 -17.00 4.06 -11.04
N PRO A 249 -17.92 4.21 -12.03
CA PRO A 249 -19.18 3.47 -12.07
C PRO A 249 -18.97 1.95 -12.28
N LYS A 250 -17.83 1.53 -12.81
CA LYS A 250 -17.52 0.12 -13.07
C LYS A 250 -16.88 -0.61 -11.88
N THR A 251 -16.59 0.09 -10.79
CA THR A 251 -15.88 -0.51 -9.66
C THR A 251 -16.61 -1.73 -9.09
N ASP A 252 -17.90 -1.63 -8.87
CA ASP A 252 -18.70 -2.73 -8.30
C ASP A 252 -18.76 -3.94 -9.26
N GLU A 253 -18.92 -3.69 -10.55
CA GLU A 253 -18.92 -4.72 -11.59
C GLU A 253 -17.53 -5.41 -11.66
N ASN A 254 -16.46 -4.64 -11.69
CA ASN A 254 -15.10 -5.16 -11.73
C ASN A 254 -14.79 -6.03 -10.50
N LEU A 255 -15.25 -5.63 -9.31
CA LEU A 255 -15.09 -6.43 -8.08
C LEU A 255 -15.84 -7.76 -8.18
N GLN A 256 -17.09 -7.75 -8.68
CA GLN A 256 -17.91 -8.94 -8.86
C GLN A 256 -17.35 -9.91 -9.89
N GLN A 257 -16.69 -9.41 -10.93
CA GLN A 257 -16.10 -10.24 -11.98
C GLN A 257 -14.73 -10.82 -11.57
N ASP A 258 -13.88 -9.98 -10.96
CA ASP A 258 -12.48 -10.33 -10.76
C ASP A 258 -12.20 -11.15 -9.50
N LEU A 259 -12.98 -10.95 -8.41
CA LEU A 259 -12.62 -11.51 -7.11
C LEU A 259 -13.11 -12.93 -6.84
N PRO A 260 -14.38 -13.32 -7.14
CA PRO A 260 -14.89 -14.62 -6.78
C PRO A 260 -14.03 -15.79 -7.27
N PRO A 261 -13.47 -15.77 -8.51
CA PRO A 261 -12.62 -16.84 -8.99
C PRO A 261 -11.30 -17.02 -8.23
N LEU A 262 -10.90 -16.01 -7.44
CA LEU A 262 -9.64 -15.98 -6.71
C LEU A 262 -9.76 -16.41 -5.24
N PHE A 263 -10.96 -16.84 -4.82
CA PHE A 263 -11.22 -17.25 -3.43
C PHE A 263 -11.85 -18.64 -3.37
N GLY A 264 -11.33 -19.49 -2.49
CA GLY A 264 -12.00 -20.77 -2.15
C GLY A 264 -13.29 -20.54 -1.37
N ASN A 265 -13.28 -19.58 -0.43
CA ASN A 265 -14.46 -19.23 0.38
C ASN A 265 -15.34 -18.19 -0.35
N GLN A 266 -16.37 -18.70 -1.04
CA GLN A 266 -17.29 -17.85 -1.81
C GLN A 266 -18.16 -16.97 -0.92
N ILE A 267 -18.60 -17.47 0.24
CA ILE A 267 -19.43 -16.71 1.18
C ILE A 267 -18.66 -15.49 1.72
N PHE A 268 -17.38 -15.68 2.01
CA PHE A 268 -16.51 -14.59 2.46
C PHE A 268 -16.42 -13.48 1.41
N ILE A 269 -16.09 -13.84 0.16
CA ILE A 269 -15.85 -12.82 -0.87
C ILE A 269 -17.13 -12.12 -1.31
N GLU A 270 -18.25 -12.81 -1.37
CA GLU A 270 -19.56 -12.18 -1.65
C GLU A 270 -19.93 -11.16 -0.58
N ASN A 271 -19.75 -11.50 0.70
CA ASN A 271 -20.00 -10.56 1.81
C ASN A 271 -19.01 -9.39 1.80
N TRP A 272 -17.75 -9.64 1.46
CA TRP A 272 -16.76 -8.59 1.32
C TRP A 272 -17.16 -7.61 0.21
N ILE A 273 -17.54 -8.09 -0.96
CA ILE A 273 -17.98 -7.28 -2.10
C ILE A 273 -19.22 -6.43 -1.74
N LYS A 274 -20.18 -6.98 -1.00
CA LYS A 274 -21.36 -6.20 -0.55
C LYS A 274 -21.01 -5.02 0.35
N ASN A 275 -19.93 -5.14 1.14
CA ASN A 275 -19.58 -4.17 2.18
C ASN A 275 -18.28 -3.38 1.89
N TRP A 276 -17.70 -3.54 0.71
CA TRP A 276 -16.36 -3.01 0.43
C TRP A 276 -16.24 -1.49 0.58
N ARG A 277 -17.27 -0.72 0.18
CA ARG A 277 -17.24 0.75 0.24
C ARG A 277 -17.13 1.26 1.68
N ALA A 278 -17.96 0.74 2.57
CA ALA A 278 -17.91 1.08 3.99
C ALA A 278 -16.58 0.64 4.62
N SER A 279 -16.11 -0.56 4.26
CA SER A 279 -14.82 -1.09 4.71
C SER A 279 -13.65 -0.25 4.20
N TYR A 280 -13.70 0.21 2.94
CA TYR A 280 -12.69 1.08 2.36
C TYR A 280 -12.59 2.40 3.12
N ILE A 281 -13.71 3.10 3.31
CA ILE A 281 -13.75 4.42 3.99
C ILE A 281 -13.20 4.29 5.40
N ARG A 282 -13.71 3.34 6.20
CA ARG A 282 -13.25 3.14 7.58
C ARG A 282 -11.76 2.80 7.63
N LEU A 283 -11.32 1.85 6.82
CA LEU A 283 -9.93 1.42 6.83
C LEU A 283 -8.97 2.52 6.34
N LEU A 284 -9.41 3.34 5.37
CA LEU A 284 -8.63 4.47 4.90
C LEU A 284 -8.44 5.52 6.00
N GLU A 285 -9.48 5.82 6.78
CA GLU A 285 -9.39 6.76 7.91
C GLU A 285 -8.43 6.24 8.97
N GLU A 286 -8.60 4.99 9.41
CA GLU A 286 -7.68 4.34 10.34
C GLU A 286 -6.24 4.31 9.82
N TYR A 287 -6.06 4.04 8.53
CA TYR A 287 -4.75 4.01 7.89
C TYR A 287 -4.11 5.40 7.82
N LYS A 288 -4.85 6.43 7.43
CA LYS A 288 -4.36 7.81 7.41
C LYS A 288 -3.82 8.21 8.78
N ILE A 289 -4.57 7.96 9.84
CA ILE A 289 -4.18 8.29 11.22
C ILE A 289 -2.97 7.49 11.67
N ASN A 290 -2.99 6.17 11.50
CA ASN A 290 -2.03 5.27 12.15
C ASN A 290 -0.77 4.98 11.31
N THR A 291 -0.72 5.39 10.05
CA THR A 291 0.36 4.99 9.15
C THR A 291 1.02 6.16 8.45
N ILE A 292 0.23 7.02 7.78
CA ILE A 292 0.80 8.11 6.97
C ILE A 292 0.86 9.44 7.71
N THR A 293 0.14 9.60 8.81
CA THR A 293 0.20 10.79 9.64
C THR A 293 1.45 10.76 10.51
N LYS A 294 2.20 11.85 10.53
CA LYS A 294 3.38 11.97 11.40
C LYS A 294 2.98 12.08 12.85
N LEU A 295 3.64 11.32 13.71
CA LEU A 295 3.44 11.35 15.15
C LEU A 295 4.51 12.23 15.78
N GLN A 296 4.10 13.13 16.68
CA GLN A 296 5.00 14.08 17.29
C GLN A 296 4.73 14.24 18.79
N GLU A 297 5.81 14.49 19.53
CA GLU A 297 5.75 14.93 20.91
C GLU A 297 5.70 16.45 20.95
N VAL A 298 4.90 16.97 21.87
CA VAL A 298 4.76 18.39 22.14
C VAL A 298 5.55 18.73 23.40
N LYS A 299 6.39 19.76 23.30
CA LYS A 299 7.16 20.27 24.44
C LYS A 299 6.45 21.46 25.05
N VAL A 300 6.28 21.43 26.36
CA VAL A 300 5.69 22.49 27.15
C VAL A 300 6.77 23.12 28.02
N PHE A 301 6.99 24.41 27.85
CA PHE A 301 7.94 25.18 28.62
C PHE A 301 7.24 25.90 29.77
N GLN A 302 7.79 25.81 30.95
CA GLN A 302 7.33 26.55 32.11
C GLN A 302 8.36 27.58 32.50
N ASP A 303 7.91 28.85 32.54
CA ASP A 303 8.71 29.97 33.08
C ASP A 303 8.46 30.11 34.59
N PHE A 304 9.47 29.82 35.37
CA PHE A 304 9.39 29.86 36.83
C PHE A 304 9.41 31.27 37.38
N SER A 305 9.82 32.25 36.60
CA SER A 305 9.90 33.65 37.06
C SER A 305 8.55 34.38 37.06
N THR A 306 7.63 33.90 36.24
CA THR A 306 6.33 34.55 35.98
C THR A 306 5.13 33.63 36.14
N ASP A 307 5.33 32.38 36.55
CA ASP A 307 4.30 31.31 36.58
C ASP A 307 3.56 31.13 35.23
N ILE A 308 4.21 31.49 34.15
CA ILE A 308 3.66 31.36 32.79
C ILE A 308 4.09 30.06 32.19
N PHE A 309 3.14 29.30 31.67
CA PHE A 309 3.39 28.16 30.80
C PHE A 309 3.27 28.61 29.36
N SER A 310 4.27 28.27 28.58
CA SER A 310 4.19 28.36 27.12
C SER A 310 4.50 26.98 26.56
N PHE A 311 3.69 26.51 25.64
CA PHE A 311 4.04 25.35 24.85
C PHE A 311 3.91 25.68 23.38
N THR A 312 4.86 25.19 22.65
CA THR A 312 4.98 25.47 21.24
C THR A 312 4.96 24.15 20.51
N TYR A 313 4.00 24.00 19.62
CA TYR A 313 3.92 22.84 18.74
C TYR A 313 4.64 23.17 17.47
N TRP A 314 5.45 22.25 17.06
CA TRP A 314 5.95 22.25 15.71
C TRP A 314 6.22 20.84 15.27
N TYR A 315 6.17 20.63 14.02
CA TYR A 315 6.71 19.45 13.42
C TYR A 315 7.49 19.84 12.18
N ASN A 316 8.58 19.17 11.97
CA ASN A 316 9.37 19.31 10.77
C ASN A 316 8.88 18.25 9.79
N THR A 317 8.23 18.67 8.72
CA THR A 317 7.98 17.79 7.58
C THR A 317 9.19 17.83 6.68
N GLU A 318 9.42 16.77 5.92
CA GLU A 318 10.48 16.74 4.91
C GLU A 318 10.34 17.87 3.86
N ASN A 319 9.18 18.54 3.83
CA ASN A 319 8.82 19.60 2.89
C ASN A 319 8.76 20.99 3.51
N ASP A 320 9.35 21.21 4.68
CA ASP A 320 9.36 22.48 5.41
C ASP A 320 7.98 23.08 5.75
N ASP A 321 6.90 22.30 5.67
CA ASP A 321 5.59 22.74 6.13
C ASP A 321 5.60 22.89 7.65
N GLN A 322 5.47 24.11 8.12
CA GLN A 322 5.50 24.44 9.54
C GLN A 322 4.10 24.77 10.03
N ILE A 323 3.65 24.03 11.04
CA ILE A 323 2.44 24.37 11.76
C ILE A 323 2.85 24.96 13.10
N ARG A 324 2.37 26.17 13.37
CA ARG A 324 2.65 26.85 14.60
C ARG A 324 1.40 26.89 15.47
N ILE A 325 1.50 26.35 16.67
CA ILE A 325 0.53 26.58 17.73
C ILE A 325 1.30 27.06 18.94
N THR A 326 1.02 28.25 19.39
CA THR A 326 1.58 28.76 20.62
C THR A 326 0.47 28.83 21.66
N TYR A 327 0.75 28.30 22.84
CA TYR A 327 -0.20 28.23 23.93
C TYR A 327 0.43 28.77 25.21
N ARG A 328 -0.29 29.67 25.88
CA ARG A 328 0.21 30.45 27.02
C ARG A 328 -0.76 30.35 28.17
N ILE A 329 -0.29 30.13 29.40
CA ILE A 329 -1.17 29.84 30.53
C ILE A 329 -1.62 31.08 31.31
N SER A 330 -0.82 32.06 31.58
CA SER A 330 -1.29 33.24 32.32
C SER A 330 -2.29 34.08 31.52
N ASP A 331 -2.09 34.16 30.24
CA ASP A 331 -3.04 34.65 29.26
C ASP A 331 -3.02 33.64 28.12
N TYR A 332 -4.04 32.83 28.00
CA TYR A 332 -4.07 31.84 26.95
C TYR A 332 -4.04 32.49 25.58
N TRP A 333 -3.05 32.11 24.82
CA TRP A 333 -2.89 32.55 23.45
C TRP A 333 -2.62 31.38 22.56
N ILE A 334 -3.45 31.21 21.55
CA ILE A 334 -3.31 30.16 20.57
C ILE A 334 -3.18 30.80 19.21
N GLU A 335 -2.07 30.58 18.56
CA GLU A 335 -1.83 31.02 17.20
C GLU A 335 -1.77 29.77 16.27
N PHE A 336 -2.65 29.76 15.27
CA PHE A 336 -2.60 28.78 14.21
C PHE A 336 -2.05 29.45 12.96
N ARG A 337 -1.00 28.87 12.43
CA ARG A 337 -0.49 29.21 11.10
C ARG A 337 -0.43 27.94 10.29
N ASP A 338 -1.55 27.59 9.71
CA ASP A 338 -1.63 26.56 8.67
C ASP A 338 -2.26 27.23 7.45
N GLY A 339 -1.57 27.23 6.33
CA GLY A 339 -2.08 27.78 5.08
C GLY A 339 -3.36 27.10 4.59
N ASP A 340 -3.69 25.93 5.14
CA ASP A 340 -4.91 25.17 4.84
C ASP A 340 -6.12 25.54 5.72
N LEU A 341 -5.94 26.34 6.77
CA LEU A 341 -7.04 26.78 7.62
C LEU A 341 -7.66 28.08 7.07
N SER A 342 -8.91 28.01 6.66
CA SER A 342 -9.66 29.18 6.24
C SER A 342 -9.87 30.15 7.42
N ILE A 343 -10.08 31.45 7.12
CA ILE A 343 -10.43 32.48 8.11
C ILE A 343 -11.65 32.08 8.94
N GLU A 344 -12.61 31.39 8.32
CA GLU A 344 -13.82 30.88 8.99
C GLU A 344 -13.49 29.86 10.07
N VAL A 345 -12.59 28.88 9.77
CA VAL A 345 -12.15 27.88 10.75
C VAL A 345 -11.36 28.55 11.89
N SER A 346 -10.52 29.50 11.58
CA SER A 346 -9.79 30.25 12.60
C SER A 346 -10.71 31.03 13.55
N ASN A 347 -11.80 31.59 13.05
CA ASN A 347 -12.80 32.27 13.88
C ASN A 347 -13.57 31.27 14.76
N GLN A 348 -14.00 30.14 14.20
CA GLN A 348 -14.65 29.08 14.98
C GLN A 348 -13.74 28.52 16.10
N ILE A 349 -12.44 28.41 15.86
CA ILE A 349 -11.46 28.02 16.87
C ILE A 349 -11.35 29.09 17.96
N LYS A 350 -11.31 30.39 17.60
CA LYS A 350 -11.31 31.50 18.55
C LYS A 350 -12.54 31.48 19.45
N ASP A 351 -13.72 31.25 18.88
CA ASP A 351 -14.97 31.17 19.64
C ASP A 351 -14.97 29.91 20.55
N LEU A 352 -14.52 28.77 20.06
CA LEU A 352 -14.44 27.55 20.83
C LEU A 352 -13.55 27.68 22.07
N PHE A 353 -12.41 28.32 21.94
CA PHE A 353 -11.46 28.55 23.04
C PHE A 353 -11.70 29.85 23.79
N GLU A 354 -12.76 30.63 23.45
CA GLU A 354 -13.08 31.89 24.10
C GLU A 354 -11.93 32.92 24.03
N LEU A 355 -11.26 32.97 22.89
CA LEU A 355 -10.13 33.84 22.68
C LEU A 355 -10.60 35.28 22.50
N ASN A 356 -9.97 36.22 23.19
CA ASN A 356 -10.21 37.64 23.02
C ASN A 356 -9.73 38.16 21.64
N LYS A 357 -9.84 39.47 21.42
CA LYS A 357 -9.43 40.11 20.15
C LYS A 357 -7.96 39.84 19.78
N ASN A 358 -7.13 39.54 20.76
CA ASN A 358 -5.70 39.27 20.60
C ASN A 358 -5.41 37.76 20.53
N GLY A 359 -6.42 36.90 20.46
CA GLY A 359 -6.23 35.49 20.46
C GLY A 359 -5.87 34.89 21.82
N VAL A 360 -6.26 35.53 22.93
CA VAL A 360 -5.85 35.15 24.28
C VAL A 360 -7.06 34.72 25.12
N THR A 361 -6.91 33.68 25.94
CA THR A 361 -7.89 33.29 26.96
C THR A 361 -7.19 33.06 28.30
N SER A 362 -7.94 33.25 29.38
CA SER A 362 -7.43 33.06 30.75
C SER A 362 -7.55 31.63 31.30
N HIS A 363 -8.12 30.71 30.54
CA HIS A 363 -8.40 29.37 31.02
C HIS A 363 -7.78 28.28 30.12
N PRO A 364 -7.26 27.16 30.68
CA PRO A 364 -6.79 26.07 29.88
C PRO A 364 -7.95 25.39 29.14
N PRO A 365 -7.76 24.91 27.93
CA PRO A 365 -8.77 24.17 27.22
C PRO A 365 -9.10 22.87 27.97
N SER A 366 -10.39 22.64 28.20
CA SER A 366 -10.88 21.40 28.76
C SER A 366 -10.85 20.26 27.73
N GLU A 367 -10.92 19.00 28.21
CA GLU A 367 -11.06 17.85 27.29
C GLU A 367 -12.27 18.00 26.36
N GLU A 368 -13.37 18.55 26.85
CA GLU A 368 -14.57 18.80 26.04
C GLU A 368 -14.30 19.80 24.91
N LYS A 369 -13.56 20.87 25.18
CA LYS A 369 -13.17 21.86 24.17
C LYS A 369 -12.24 21.25 23.13
N LEU A 370 -11.30 20.41 23.58
CA LEU A 370 -10.41 19.65 22.66
C LEU A 370 -11.20 18.67 21.80
N GLN A 371 -12.21 18.01 22.35
CA GLN A 371 -13.10 17.12 21.59
C GLN A 371 -13.87 17.90 20.52
N LYS A 372 -14.48 19.04 20.87
CA LYS A 372 -15.15 19.91 19.91
C LYS A 372 -14.23 20.44 18.83
N TYR A 373 -13.00 20.73 19.18
CA TYR A 373 -11.97 21.10 18.21
C TYR A 373 -11.66 19.95 17.24
N ALA A 374 -11.55 18.73 17.77
CA ALA A 374 -11.34 17.54 16.97
C ALA A 374 -12.46 17.32 15.95
N GLU A 375 -13.71 17.48 16.38
CA GLU A 375 -14.88 17.37 15.50
C GLU A 375 -14.91 18.47 14.43
N LEU A 376 -14.63 19.71 14.83
CA LEU A 376 -14.56 20.83 13.90
C LEU A 376 -13.46 20.64 12.86
N PHE A 377 -12.30 20.18 13.31
CA PHE A 377 -11.17 19.88 12.43
C PHE A 377 -11.54 18.78 11.42
N TYR A 378 -12.15 17.69 11.88
CA TYR A 378 -12.62 16.62 11.01
C TYR A 378 -13.64 17.11 9.98
N GLN A 379 -14.63 17.90 10.39
CA GLN A 379 -15.65 18.44 9.48
C GLN A 379 -15.03 19.26 8.34
N LYS A 380 -13.99 19.99 8.62
CA LYS A 380 -13.34 20.89 7.64
C LYS A 380 -12.27 20.21 6.81
N THR A 381 -11.47 19.32 7.41
CA THR A 381 -10.35 18.66 6.74
C THR A 381 -10.67 17.24 6.28
N LYS A 382 -11.79 16.66 6.77
CA LYS A 382 -12.13 15.23 6.60
C LYS A 382 -11.06 14.30 7.17
N ARG A 383 -10.31 14.77 8.14
CA ARG A 383 -9.33 13.98 8.89
C ARG A 383 -9.87 13.68 10.27
N TYR A 384 -9.71 12.46 10.69
CA TYR A 384 -10.25 11.98 11.95
C TYR A 384 -9.30 12.25 13.12
N LEU A 385 -9.83 12.79 14.21
CA LEU A 385 -9.18 12.88 15.50
C LEU A 385 -9.76 11.81 16.42
N ASP A 386 -9.00 10.76 16.66
CA ASP A 386 -9.47 9.57 17.36
C ASP A 386 -9.74 9.81 18.84
N SER A 387 -9.18 10.85 19.42
CA SER A 387 -9.42 11.15 20.84
C SER A 387 -8.98 12.56 21.21
N THR A 388 -9.51 13.04 22.33
CA THR A 388 -9.09 14.28 23.02
C THR A 388 -7.60 14.30 23.43
N LYS A 389 -6.91 13.15 23.31
CA LYS A 389 -5.49 13.02 23.66
C LYS A 389 -4.56 13.30 22.48
N HIS A 390 -5.10 13.45 21.28
CA HIS A 390 -4.32 13.69 20.08
C HIS A 390 -4.81 14.93 19.37
N ILE A 391 -3.91 15.78 18.97
CA ILE A 391 -4.18 16.95 18.13
C ILE A 391 -3.61 16.66 16.75
N ILE A 392 -4.46 16.70 15.74
CA ILE A 392 -4.02 16.52 14.34
C ILE A 392 -3.74 17.90 13.74
N LEU A 393 -2.52 18.06 13.25
CA LEU A 393 -2.06 19.24 12.56
C LEU A 393 -1.51 18.82 11.19
N GLY A 394 -2.26 19.14 10.15
CA GLY A 394 -1.88 18.66 8.83
C GLY A 394 -1.85 17.13 8.79
N ASP A 395 -0.69 16.52 8.53
CA ASP A 395 -0.46 15.05 8.54
C ASP A 395 0.21 14.58 9.85
N THR A 396 0.18 15.41 10.90
CA THR A 396 0.86 15.11 12.17
C THR A 396 -0.15 14.92 13.29
N ILE A 397 -0.03 13.81 14.01
CA ILE A 397 -0.74 13.55 15.25
C ILE A 397 0.22 13.83 16.41
N ILE A 398 -0.19 14.68 17.33
CA ILE A 398 0.56 14.94 18.55
C ILE A 398 0.17 13.86 19.56
N THR A 399 1.11 12.96 19.85
CA THR A 399 0.88 11.79 20.69
C THR A 399 1.21 12.01 22.15
N LYS A 400 2.02 13.04 22.42
CA LYS A 400 2.53 13.28 23.77
C LYS A 400 2.87 14.74 23.97
N VAL A 401 2.43 15.27 25.10
CA VAL A 401 2.85 16.59 25.59
C VAL A 401 3.91 16.37 26.67
N ILE A 402 5.13 16.86 26.42
CA ILE A 402 6.23 16.78 27.36
C ILE A 402 6.32 18.13 28.06
N LYS A 403 6.10 18.10 29.38
CA LYS A 403 6.33 19.29 30.20
C LYS A 403 7.83 19.47 30.40
N MET A 404 8.37 20.59 29.90
CA MET A 404 9.77 20.93 30.00
C MET A 404 9.97 21.88 31.15
N THR A 405 11.02 21.65 31.93
CA THR A 405 11.51 22.56 32.97
C THR A 405 12.91 23.04 32.61
N ALA A 406 13.37 24.13 33.21
CA ALA A 406 14.72 24.64 32.92
C ALA A 406 15.81 23.57 33.11
N ASP A 407 15.61 22.64 34.04
CA ASP A 407 16.58 21.60 34.38
C ASP A 407 16.64 20.45 33.36
N ASN A 408 15.60 20.26 32.54
CA ASN A 408 15.54 19.17 31.57
C ASN A 408 15.55 19.64 30.12
N LEU A 409 15.90 20.88 29.88
CA LEU A 409 16.15 21.43 28.55
C LEU A 409 17.52 20.98 28.03
N ASN A 410 17.58 20.64 26.75
CA ASN A 410 18.87 20.45 26.12
C ASN A 410 19.60 21.81 25.93
N PRO A 411 20.92 21.82 25.67
CA PRO A 411 21.69 23.07 25.57
C PRO A 411 21.13 24.07 24.54
N LYS A 412 20.58 23.60 23.42
CA LYS A 412 19.99 24.46 22.39
C LYS A 412 18.69 25.09 22.87
N GLU A 413 17.84 24.32 23.52
CA GLU A 413 16.58 24.79 24.10
C GLU A 413 16.85 25.80 25.23
N GLN A 414 17.87 25.57 26.05
CA GLN A 414 18.29 26.51 27.10
C GLN A 414 18.78 27.85 26.53
N ILE A 415 19.55 27.81 25.43
CA ILE A 415 19.98 29.05 24.75
C ILE A 415 18.79 29.83 24.20
N LEU A 416 17.82 29.14 23.64
CA LEU A 416 16.59 29.75 23.10
C LEU A 416 15.74 30.32 24.24
N LEU A 417 15.58 29.59 25.32
CA LEU A 417 14.86 30.05 26.51
C LEU A 417 15.48 31.32 27.09
N ASN A 418 16.80 31.40 27.13
CA ASN A 418 17.54 32.56 27.62
C ASN A 418 17.51 33.76 26.67
N LYS A 419 17.27 33.57 25.40
CA LYS A 419 17.22 34.62 24.36
C LYS A 419 15.85 35.18 24.11
N SER A 420 14.82 34.41 24.39
CA SER A 420 13.44 34.80 24.19
C SER A 420 12.75 34.93 25.54
N THR A 421 12.03 36.02 25.76
CA THR A 421 10.96 35.94 26.74
C THR A 421 10.06 34.82 26.22
N LEU A 422 9.78 33.80 27.00
CA LEU A 422 8.91 32.65 26.65
C LEU A 422 7.60 33.07 25.99
N LEU A 423 7.20 34.27 26.17
CA LEU A 423 6.02 34.93 25.67
C LEU A 423 6.07 35.28 24.18
N SER A 424 7.24 35.30 23.59
CA SER A 424 7.48 35.66 22.18
C SER A 424 8.23 34.55 21.43
N CYS A 425 8.41 33.41 22.08
CA CYS A 425 9.11 32.29 21.45
C CYS A 425 8.27 31.75 20.30
N GLU A 426 8.69 32.14 19.13
CA GLU A 426 8.14 31.57 17.91
C GLU A 426 8.72 30.21 17.67
N LEU A 427 7.94 29.32 17.10
CA LEU A 427 8.35 27.95 16.81
C LEU A 427 9.59 27.88 15.94
N ASP A 428 9.68 28.78 14.96
CA ASP A 428 10.83 28.92 14.06
C ASP A 428 12.13 29.21 14.82
N ASP A 429 12.06 29.82 16.01
CA ASP A 429 13.23 30.08 16.83
C ASP A 429 13.69 28.86 17.62
N LEU A 430 12.82 27.90 17.86
CA LEU A 430 13.15 26.60 18.46
C LEU A 430 13.76 25.65 17.43
N LEU A 431 13.55 25.87 16.15
CA LEU A 431 14.02 25.03 15.06
C LEU A 431 15.41 25.42 14.54
N LYS A 432 15.83 26.67 14.70
CA LYS A 432 17.16 27.18 14.33
C LYS A 432 18.21 26.81 15.39
#